data_2c2c9c4427c6a113a5df96705808c3ae
#
_entry.id   2c2c9c4427c6a113a5df96705808c3ae
#
_cell.length_a   1.000
_cell.length_b   1.000
_cell.length_c   1.000
_cell.angle_alpha   90.00
_cell.angle_beta   90.00
_cell.angle_gamma   90.00
#
_symmetry.space_group_name_H-M   'P 1'
#
loop_
_entity.id
_entity.type
_entity.pdbx_description
1 polymer ?
#
loop_
_entity_poly.entity_id
_entity_poly.type
_entity_poly.pdbx_seq_one_letter_code
_entity_poly.pdbx_strand_id
1 'polypeptide(L)'
;AQSRLSTEESALMASENILQRIRELAVRAGSDTLSASDKTVIAKEVSSLRDELFSLANSQDVNGNFVFSGSAVQTAAFVTAADGSVTYQGDKNQTSVDISEHRSLAINRPGDDVFKAVARDQGGANPATIGFFNVISDFADALNADNGANISRGLTEISGLTESMGMAIA
;
A
#
# COMPACT_ATOMS: atom_id res chain seq x y z
N ALA A 1 -21.40 -2.52 -11.62
CA ALA A 1 -21.12 -1.35 -10.78
C ALA A 1 -21.16 -1.72 -9.29
N GLN A 2 -22.22 -2.36 -8.83
CA GLN A 2 -22.31 -2.77 -7.42
C GLN A 2 -21.27 -3.82 -7.04
N SER A 3 -21.00 -4.79 -7.93
CA SER A 3 -19.97 -5.79 -7.69
C SER A 3 -18.60 -5.16 -7.55
N ARG A 4 -18.25 -4.22 -8.42
CA ARG A 4 -16.98 -3.50 -8.37
C ARG A 4 -16.86 -2.70 -7.08
N LEU A 5 -17.91 -1.95 -6.70
CA LEU A 5 -17.90 -1.14 -5.48
C LEU A 5 -17.79 -2.02 -4.24
N SER A 6 -18.53 -3.13 -4.19
CA SER A 6 -18.48 -4.07 -3.07
C SER A 6 -17.08 -4.69 -2.92
N THR A 7 -16.47 -5.11 -4.04
CA THR A 7 -15.12 -5.65 -4.05
C THR A 7 -14.10 -4.59 -3.58
N GLU A 8 -14.22 -3.38 -4.08
CA GLU A 8 -13.35 -2.26 -3.70
C GLU A 8 -13.44 -1.99 -2.20
N GLU A 9 -14.66 -1.86 -1.66
CA GLU A 9 -14.86 -1.57 -0.24
C GLU A 9 -14.31 -2.68 0.65
N SER A 10 -14.56 -3.94 0.30
CA SER A 10 -14.03 -5.08 1.06
C SER A 10 -12.49 -5.08 1.04
N ALA A 11 -11.90 -4.82 -0.12
CA ALA A 11 -10.44 -4.77 -0.25
C ALA A 11 -9.86 -3.59 0.54
N LEU A 12 -10.52 -2.44 0.54
CA LEU A 12 -10.09 -1.27 1.31
C LEU A 12 -10.10 -1.53 2.81
N MET A 13 -11.17 -2.14 3.32
CA MET A 13 -11.28 -2.47 4.74
C MET A 13 -10.21 -3.49 5.17
N ALA A 14 -10.02 -4.54 4.38
CA ALA A 14 -9.01 -5.55 4.65
C ALA A 14 -7.60 -4.94 4.58
N SER A 15 -7.34 -4.10 3.60
CA SER A 15 -6.04 -3.43 3.43
C SER A 15 -5.73 -2.51 4.62
N GLU A 16 -6.71 -1.76 5.09
CA GLU A 16 -6.54 -0.88 6.24
C GLU A 16 -6.19 -1.68 7.50
N ASN A 17 -6.88 -2.79 7.73
CA ASN A 17 -6.60 -3.66 8.88
C ASN A 17 -5.19 -4.26 8.82
N ILE A 18 -4.78 -4.72 7.63
CA ILE A 18 -3.45 -5.30 7.44
C ILE A 18 -2.37 -4.24 7.64
N LEU A 19 -2.56 -3.05 7.07
CA LEU A 19 -1.58 -1.97 7.22
C LEU A 19 -1.45 -1.51 8.68
N GLN A 20 -2.55 -1.48 9.43
CA GLN A 20 -2.52 -1.21 10.87
C GLN A 20 -1.66 -2.26 11.61
N ARG A 21 -1.78 -3.53 11.24
CA ARG A 21 -0.95 -4.59 11.83
C ARG A 21 0.53 -4.37 11.50
N ILE A 22 0.84 -4.01 10.27
CA ILE A 22 2.23 -3.70 9.89
C ILE A 22 2.76 -2.53 10.73
N ARG A 23 1.96 -1.50 10.93
CA ARG A 23 2.33 -0.35 11.75
C ARG A 23 2.58 -0.76 13.21
N GLU A 24 1.74 -1.61 13.78
CA GLU A 24 1.96 -2.13 15.15
C GLU A 24 3.30 -2.88 15.23
N LEU A 25 3.59 -3.70 14.25
CA LEU A 25 4.88 -4.42 14.19
C LEU A 25 6.05 -3.45 14.04
N ALA A 26 5.89 -2.38 13.27
CA ALA A 26 6.92 -1.36 13.11
C ALA A 26 7.21 -0.62 14.41
N VAL A 27 6.16 -0.27 15.16
CA VAL A 27 6.31 0.34 16.50
C VAL A 27 7.07 -0.59 17.44
N ARG A 28 6.68 -1.86 17.44
CA ARG A 28 7.33 -2.89 18.28
C ARG A 28 8.80 -3.08 17.91
N ALA A 29 9.10 -3.07 16.62
CA ALA A 29 10.47 -3.26 16.13
C ALA A 29 11.39 -2.09 16.48
N GLY A 30 10.84 -0.94 16.83
CA GLY A 30 11.62 0.21 17.31
C GLY A 30 12.12 0.08 18.74
N SER A 31 11.74 -0.98 19.45
CA SER A 31 12.16 -1.19 20.84
C SER A 31 13.61 -1.66 20.89
N ASP A 32 14.42 -1.04 21.75
CA ASP A 32 15.81 -1.42 21.97
C ASP A 32 15.97 -2.79 22.65
N THR A 33 14.87 -3.36 23.16
CA THR A 33 14.90 -4.64 23.89
C THR A 33 14.83 -5.84 22.96
N LEU A 34 14.55 -5.65 21.66
CA LEU A 34 14.44 -6.74 20.72
C LEU A 34 15.81 -7.17 20.19
N SER A 35 16.03 -8.49 20.15
CA SER A 35 17.21 -9.06 19.52
C SER A 35 17.13 -9.02 17.99
N ALA A 36 18.27 -9.21 17.33
CA ALA A 36 18.30 -9.35 15.86
C ALA A 36 17.42 -10.51 15.40
N SER A 37 17.39 -11.60 16.16
CA SER A 37 16.54 -12.77 15.88
C SER A 37 15.05 -12.41 15.94
N ASP A 38 14.64 -11.64 16.95
CA ASP A 38 13.25 -11.17 17.07
C ASP A 38 12.84 -10.29 15.88
N LYS A 39 13.74 -9.42 15.44
CA LYS A 39 13.50 -8.55 14.28
C LYS A 39 13.33 -9.35 13.00
N THR A 40 14.08 -10.43 12.84
CA THR A 40 13.94 -11.34 11.69
C THR A 40 12.56 -12.02 11.67
N VAL A 41 12.04 -12.39 12.83
CA VAL A 41 10.68 -12.95 12.93
C VAL A 41 9.63 -11.92 12.53
N ILE A 42 9.78 -10.69 13.01
CA ILE A 42 8.89 -9.59 12.61
C ILE A 42 8.97 -9.34 11.10
N ALA A 43 10.16 -9.37 10.52
CA ALA A 43 10.35 -9.19 9.07
C ALA A 43 9.56 -10.22 8.26
N LYS A 44 9.50 -11.46 8.70
CA LYS A 44 8.71 -12.51 8.04
C LYS A 44 7.22 -12.19 8.06
N GLU A 45 6.71 -11.75 9.20
CA GLU A 45 5.28 -11.37 9.30
C GLU A 45 4.99 -10.15 8.41
N VAL A 46 5.86 -9.13 8.44
CA VAL A 46 5.71 -7.93 7.59
C VAL A 46 5.68 -8.31 6.11
N SER A 47 6.59 -9.18 5.67
CA SER A 47 6.62 -9.63 4.26
C SER A 47 5.37 -10.39 3.88
N SER A 48 4.86 -11.24 4.75
CA SER A 48 3.61 -11.97 4.52
C SER A 48 2.41 -11.03 4.41
N LEU A 49 2.32 -10.04 5.30
CA LEU A 49 1.26 -9.04 5.27
C LEU A 49 1.35 -8.14 4.02
N ARG A 50 2.57 -7.82 3.60
CA ARG A 50 2.80 -7.10 2.34
C ARG A 50 2.24 -7.88 1.15
N ASP A 51 2.48 -9.17 1.09
CA ASP A 51 1.99 -10.03 0.00
C ASP A 51 0.44 -10.07 -0.01
N GLU A 52 -0.17 -10.07 1.17
CA GLU A 52 -1.64 -9.97 1.27
C GLU A 52 -2.15 -8.62 0.76
N LEU A 53 -1.46 -7.52 1.10
CA LEU A 53 -1.80 -6.18 0.58
C LEU A 53 -1.66 -6.12 -0.94
N PHE A 54 -0.60 -6.71 -1.48
CA PHE A 54 -0.38 -6.76 -2.92
C PHE A 54 -1.53 -7.51 -3.62
N SER A 55 -1.97 -8.62 -3.06
CA SER A 55 -3.10 -9.38 -3.58
C SER A 55 -4.39 -8.55 -3.53
N LEU A 56 -4.65 -7.84 -2.44
CA LEU A 56 -5.81 -6.97 -2.29
C LEU A 56 -5.79 -5.79 -3.26
N ALA A 57 -4.61 -5.21 -3.48
CA ALA A 57 -4.43 -4.11 -4.44
C ALA A 57 -4.73 -4.56 -5.88
N ASN A 58 -4.61 -5.85 -6.16
CA ASN A 58 -4.94 -6.45 -7.45
C ASN A 58 -6.28 -7.20 -7.43
N SER A 59 -7.20 -6.80 -6.57
CA SER A 59 -8.53 -7.40 -6.49
C SER A 59 -9.29 -7.23 -7.79
N GLN A 60 -10.03 -8.27 -8.15
CA GLN A 60 -10.91 -8.31 -9.32
C GLN A 60 -12.34 -8.49 -8.86
N ASP A 61 -13.28 -7.86 -9.58
CA ASP A 61 -14.71 -8.08 -9.35
C ASP A 61 -15.17 -9.40 -9.97
N VAL A 62 -16.46 -9.68 -9.90
CA VAL A 62 -17.04 -10.94 -10.44
C VAL A 62 -16.86 -11.07 -11.95
N ASN A 63 -16.62 -9.98 -12.66
CA ASN A 63 -16.38 -9.97 -14.11
C ASN A 63 -14.88 -10.08 -14.45
N GLY A 64 -14.01 -10.20 -13.44
CA GLY A 64 -12.57 -10.28 -13.64
C GLY A 64 -11.90 -8.92 -13.87
N ASN A 65 -12.60 -7.82 -13.63
CA ASN A 65 -12.06 -6.47 -13.79
C ASN A 65 -11.31 -6.03 -12.54
N PHE A 66 -10.12 -5.47 -12.73
CA PHE A 66 -9.31 -4.95 -11.62
C PHE A 66 -9.94 -3.65 -11.10
N VAL A 67 -10.19 -3.59 -9.82
CA VAL A 67 -10.95 -2.49 -9.22
C VAL A 67 -10.08 -1.27 -8.84
N PHE A 68 -8.76 -1.44 -8.80
CA PHE A 68 -7.83 -0.35 -8.45
C PHE A 68 -6.98 0.13 -9.64
N SER A 69 -7.30 -0.26 -10.85
CA SER A 69 -6.54 0.12 -12.05
C SER A 69 -7.10 1.35 -12.77
N GLY A 70 -7.98 2.10 -12.12
CA GLY A 70 -8.68 3.20 -12.79
C GLY A 70 -9.60 2.69 -13.88
N SER A 71 -9.46 3.19 -15.09
CA SER A 71 -10.23 2.71 -16.25
C SER A 71 -9.56 1.52 -16.98
N ALA A 72 -8.32 1.19 -16.65
CA ALA A 72 -7.57 0.08 -17.25
C ALA A 72 -7.95 -1.25 -16.57
N VAL A 73 -9.23 -1.61 -16.61
CA VAL A 73 -9.82 -2.69 -15.81
C VAL A 73 -9.34 -4.08 -16.16
N GLN A 74 -8.67 -4.27 -17.31
CA GLN A 74 -8.10 -5.54 -17.72
C GLN A 74 -6.62 -5.67 -17.38
N THR A 75 -6.03 -4.62 -16.79
CA THR A 75 -4.62 -4.56 -16.41
C THR A 75 -4.51 -4.64 -14.90
N ALA A 76 -3.66 -5.52 -14.39
CA ALA A 76 -3.37 -5.58 -12.96
C ALA A 76 -2.87 -4.22 -12.47
N ALA A 77 -3.36 -3.76 -11.33
CA ALA A 77 -3.02 -2.44 -10.81
C ALA A 77 -1.53 -2.33 -10.47
N PHE A 78 -0.96 -3.35 -9.84
CA PHE A 78 0.44 -3.37 -9.42
C PHE A 78 1.14 -4.60 -9.94
N VAL A 79 2.35 -4.43 -10.44
CA VAL A 79 3.19 -5.52 -10.93
C VAL A 79 4.58 -5.46 -10.28
N THR A 80 5.17 -6.64 -10.10
CA THR A 80 6.51 -6.78 -9.54
C THR A 80 7.52 -6.95 -10.66
N ALA A 81 8.55 -6.10 -10.69
CA ALA A 81 9.65 -6.21 -11.63
C ALA A 81 10.66 -7.27 -11.19
N ALA A 82 11.60 -7.60 -12.08
CA ALA A 82 12.63 -8.61 -11.82
C ALA A 82 13.50 -8.27 -10.59
N ASP A 83 13.69 -6.98 -10.29
CA ASP A 83 14.45 -6.52 -9.13
C ASP A 83 13.64 -6.49 -7.83
N GLY A 84 12.38 -6.91 -7.86
CA GLY A 84 11.47 -6.93 -6.70
C GLY A 84 10.71 -5.64 -6.47
N SER A 85 11.00 -4.56 -7.20
CA SER A 85 10.25 -3.31 -7.09
C SER A 85 8.84 -3.47 -7.67
N VAL A 86 7.88 -2.72 -7.12
CA VAL A 86 6.49 -2.77 -7.54
C VAL A 86 6.11 -1.43 -8.15
N THR A 87 5.45 -1.48 -9.30
CA THR A 87 5.00 -0.28 -10.00
C THR A 87 3.50 -0.34 -10.25
N TYR A 88 2.86 0.82 -10.25
CA TYR A 88 1.45 0.96 -10.60
C TYR A 88 1.31 0.98 -12.13
N GLN A 89 0.44 0.12 -12.66
CA GLN A 89 0.21 -0.03 -14.10
C GLN A 89 -1.17 0.44 -14.54
N GLY A 90 -2.01 0.86 -13.60
CA GLY A 90 -3.31 1.43 -13.92
C GLY A 90 -3.22 2.90 -14.34
N ASP A 91 -4.37 3.54 -14.46
CA ASP A 91 -4.46 4.99 -14.68
C ASP A 91 -5.15 5.68 -13.50
N LYS A 92 -5.32 6.98 -13.58
CA LYS A 92 -5.95 7.78 -12.52
C LYS A 92 -7.39 8.16 -12.83
N ASN A 93 -7.98 7.55 -13.86
CA ASN A 93 -9.34 7.85 -14.25
C ASN A 93 -10.35 7.32 -13.22
N GLN A 94 -11.34 8.13 -12.94
CA GLN A 94 -12.44 7.76 -12.06
C GLN A 94 -13.73 7.64 -12.86
N THR A 95 -14.48 6.59 -12.57
CA THR A 95 -15.83 6.44 -13.09
C THR A 95 -16.77 7.21 -12.18
N SER A 96 -17.65 8.02 -12.77
CA SER A 96 -18.62 8.82 -12.02
C SER A 96 -20.03 8.39 -12.37
N VAL A 97 -20.90 8.48 -11.40
CA VAL A 97 -22.33 8.23 -11.57
C VAL A 97 -23.08 9.53 -11.25
N ASP A 98 -23.95 9.95 -12.16
CA ASP A 98 -24.78 11.12 -11.94
C ASP A 98 -25.90 10.78 -10.95
N ILE A 99 -25.92 11.50 -9.84
CA ILE A 99 -26.95 11.34 -8.80
C ILE A 99 -28.00 12.44 -8.83
N SER A 100 -27.75 13.52 -9.59
CA SER A 100 -28.70 14.58 -9.90
C SER A 100 -28.18 15.35 -11.11
N GLU A 101 -28.96 16.33 -11.61
CA GLU A 101 -28.59 17.15 -12.77
C GLU A 101 -27.24 17.86 -12.62
N HIS A 102 -26.83 18.15 -11.37
CA HIS A 102 -25.64 18.95 -11.10
C HIS A 102 -24.61 18.24 -10.20
N ARG A 103 -24.82 16.95 -9.91
CA ARG A 103 -23.93 16.19 -9.05
C ARG A 103 -23.58 14.85 -9.66
N SER A 104 -22.30 14.54 -9.64
CA SER A 104 -21.80 13.20 -9.94
C SER A 104 -20.97 12.68 -8.77
N LEU A 105 -20.92 11.37 -8.61
CA LEU A 105 -20.17 10.70 -7.56
C LEU A 105 -19.15 9.76 -8.20
N ALA A 106 -17.88 9.92 -7.85
CA ALA A 106 -16.85 8.97 -8.24
C ALA A 106 -17.07 7.65 -7.50
N ILE A 107 -17.07 6.54 -8.24
CA ILE A 107 -17.38 5.20 -7.71
C ILE A 107 -16.16 4.28 -7.68
N ASN A 108 -14.96 4.80 -7.96
CA ASN A 108 -13.72 4.04 -7.84
C ASN A 108 -12.59 4.94 -7.35
N ARG A 109 -11.60 4.31 -6.71
CA ARG A 109 -10.37 4.96 -6.28
C ARG A 109 -9.21 4.35 -7.03
N PRO A 110 -8.42 5.14 -7.78
CA PRO A 110 -7.19 4.63 -8.39
C PRO A 110 -6.25 4.05 -7.34
N GLY A 111 -5.58 2.96 -7.70
CA GLY A 111 -4.74 2.23 -6.74
C GLY A 111 -3.62 3.04 -6.14
N ASP A 112 -3.01 3.96 -6.91
CA ASP A 112 -1.92 4.79 -6.40
C ASP A 112 -2.38 5.96 -5.53
N ASP A 113 -3.68 6.17 -5.37
CA ASP A 113 -4.23 7.09 -4.36
C ASP A 113 -4.43 6.39 -3.01
N VAL A 114 -4.73 5.11 -3.02
CA VAL A 114 -4.92 4.28 -1.81
C VAL A 114 -3.59 3.73 -1.31
N PHE A 115 -2.85 3.07 -2.20
CA PHE A 115 -1.53 2.50 -1.96
C PHE A 115 -0.48 3.51 -2.43
N LYS A 116 -0.40 4.61 -1.69
CA LYS A 116 0.30 5.82 -2.12
C LYS A 116 1.78 5.75 -1.79
N ALA A 117 2.61 6.29 -2.70
CA ALA A 117 4.05 6.43 -2.50
C ALA A 117 4.36 7.49 -1.44
N VAL A 118 5.58 7.43 -0.91
CA VAL A 118 6.11 8.44 0.00
C VAL A 118 7.30 9.15 -0.64
N ALA A 119 7.59 10.36 -0.16
CA ALA A 119 8.81 11.07 -0.49
C ALA A 119 9.89 10.72 0.55
N ARG A 120 11.06 10.35 0.09
CA ARG A 120 12.21 10.02 0.96
C ARG A 120 13.38 10.91 0.62
N ASP A 121 13.86 11.65 1.60
CA ASP A 121 15.08 12.44 1.45
C ASP A 121 16.29 11.50 1.43
N GLN A 122 17.06 11.54 0.35
CA GLN A 122 18.27 10.73 0.17
C GLN A 122 19.52 11.61 0.04
N GLY A 123 19.43 12.89 0.45
CA GLY A 123 20.56 13.81 0.42
C GLY A 123 20.77 14.52 -0.90
N GLY A 124 19.88 14.33 -1.87
CA GLY A 124 19.93 15.03 -3.15
C GLY A 124 19.11 16.32 -3.16
N ALA A 125 19.04 16.97 -4.33
CA ALA A 125 18.29 18.21 -4.53
C ALA A 125 16.78 18.00 -4.39
N ASN A 126 16.27 16.79 -4.76
CA ASN A 126 14.86 16.43 -4.68
C ASN A 126 14.71 15.12 -3.94
N PRO A 127 13.61 14.94 -3.16
CA PRO A 127 13.31 13.66 -2.54
C PRO A 127 13.05 12.58 -3.59
N ALA A 128 13.45 11.35 -3.29
CA ALA A 128 13.08 10.19 -4.08
C ALA A 128 11.63 9.82 -3.78
N THR A 129 10.90 9.35 -4.80
CA THR A 129 9.56 8.79 -4.63
C THR A 129 9.68 7.29 -4.44
N ILE A 130 9.23 6.79 -3.28
CA ILE A 130 9.29 5.38 -2.94
C ILE A 130 7.87 4.82 -2.92
N GLY A 131 7.62 3.82 -3.75
CA GLY A 131 6.29 3.21 -3.85
C GLY A 131 5.86 2.53 -2.55
N PHE A 132 4.54 2.45 -2.36
CA PHE A 132 3.90 1.88 -1.17
C PHE A 132 4.50 0.52 -0.79
N PHE A 133 4.54 -0.43 -1.72
CA PHE A 133 5.04 -1.77 -1.46
C PHE A 133 6.55 -1.81 -1.24
N ASN A 134 7.27 -0.89 -1.89
CA ASN A 134 8.73 -0.79 -1.73
C ASN A 134 9.10 -0.26 -0.34
N VAL A 135 8.29 0.64 0.22
CA VAL A 135 8.45 1.10 1.61
C VAL A 135 8.39 -0.09 2.58
N ILE A 136 7.41 -0.95 2.41
CA ILE A 136 7.21 -2.12 3.30
C ILE A 136 8.33 -3.13 3.10
N SER A 137 8.74 -3.39 1.87
CA SER A 137 9.87 -4.29 1.57
C SER A 137 11.18 -3.75 2.15
N ASP A 138 11.44 -2.46 2.02
CA ASP A 138 12.64 -1.81 2.58
C ASP A 138 12.65 -1.92 4.11
N PHE A 139 11.48 -1.81 4.73
CA PHE A 139 11.37 -1.97 6.18
C PHE A 139 11.70 -3.42 6.61
N ALA A 140 11.18 -4.42 5.91
CA ALA A 140 11.51 -5.81 6.18
C ALA A 140 13.02 -6.08 6.00
N ASP A 141 13.62 -5.50 4.96
CA ASP A 141 15.06 -5.60 4.73
C ASP A 141 15.86 -4.96 5.87
N ALA A 142 15.42 -3.81 6.37
CA ALA A 142 16.03 -3.14 7.50
C ALA A 142 16.01 -4.00 8.77
N LEU A 143 14.90 -4.69 9.01
CA LEU A 143 14.74 -5.62 10.14
C LEU A 143 15.71 -6.80 10.00
N ASN A 144 15.81 -7.39 8.82
CA ASN A 144 16.73 -8.50 8.57
C ASN A 144 18.19 -8.09 8.68
N ALA A 145 18.52 -6.84 8.37
CA ALA A 145 19.85 -6.28 8.49
C ALA A 145 20.15 -5.72 9.89
N ASP A 146 19.16 -5.70 10.78
CA ASP A 146 19.25 -5.08 12.11
C ASP A 146 19.77 -3.63 12.02
N ASN A 147 19.31 -2.88 11.03
CA ASN A 147 19.73 -1.51 10.78
C ASN A 147 18.77 -0.54 11.47
N GLY A 148 19.19 -0.04 12.65
CA GLY A 148 18.35 0.82 13.49
C GLY A 148 17.88 2.10 12.81
N ALA A 149 18.74 2.75 12.03
CA ALA A 149 18.39 3.99 11.33
C ALA A 149 17.29 3.72 10.27
N ASN A 150 17.44 2.65 9.51
CA ASN A 150 16.46 2.29 8.48
C ASN A 150 15.17 1.73 9.08
N ILE A 151 15.22 1.06 10.22
CA ILE A 151 14.04 0.62 10.96
C ILE A 151 13.25 1.86 11.42
N SER A 152 13.92 2.85 11.98
CA SER A 152 13.30 4.10 12.43
C SER A 152 12.65 4.86 11.28
N ARG A 153 13.35 4.97 10.14
CA ARG A 153 12.79 5.55 8.92
C ARG A 153 11.55 4.80 8.46
N GLY A 154 11.60 3.47 8.47
CA GLY A 154 10.49 2.62 8.09
C GLY A 154 9.25 2.85 8.93
N LEU A 155 9.39 3.03 10.24
CA LEU A 155 8.27 3.35 11.12
C LEU A 155 7.60 4.66 10.71
N THR A 156 8.38 5.70 10.42
CA THR A 156 7.86 6.99 9.97
C THR A 156 7.14 6.85 8.63
N GLU A 157 7.75 6.15 7.68
CA GLU A 157 7.16 5.96 6.35
C GLU A 157 5.89 5.13 6.40
N ILE A 158 5.87 4.04 7.16
CA ILE A 158 4.68 3.18 7.33
C ILE A 158 3.55 3.96 8.01
N SER A 159 3.85 4.79 8.99
CA SER A 159 2.86 5.67 9.60
C SER A 159 2.26 6.63 8.57
N GLY A 160 3.07 7.14 7.66
CA GLY A 160 2.62 7.95 6.52
C GLY A 160 1.72 7.18 5.56
N LEU A 161 2.05 5.94 5.25
CA LEU A 161 1.20 5.07 4.42
C LEU A 161 -0.17 4.85 5.05
N THR A 162 -0.19 4.60 6.36
CA THR A 162 -1.43 4.37 7.13
C THR A 162 -2.32 5.61 7.10
N GLU A 163 -1.73 6.78 7.32
CA GLU A 163 -2.44 8.05 7.28
C GLU A 163 -3.00 8.33 5.88
N SER A 164 -2.20 8.16 4.85
CA SER A 164 -2.62 8.37 3.45
C SER A 164 -3.76 7.45 3.06
N MET A 165 -3.69 6.18 3.44
CA MET A 165 -4.76 5.22 3.14
C MET A 165 -6.06 5.62 3.88
N GLY A 166 -5.96 5.99 5.15
CA GLY A 166 -7.12 6.45 5.92
C GLY A 166 -7.79 7.65 5.28
N MET A 167 -7.03 8.61 4.78
CA MET A 167 -7.55 9.80 4.09
C MET A 167 -8.20 9.44 2.76
N ALA A 168 -7.64 8.50 2.01
CA ALA A 168 -8.18 8.08 0.71
C ALA A 168 -9.51 7.34 0.86
N ILE A 169 -9.74 6.67 1.99
CA ILE A 169 -10.95 5.87 2.25
C ILE A 169 -12.05 6.72 2.89
N ALA A 170 -11.67 7.77 3.61
CA ALA A 170 -12.63 8.63 4.34
C ALA A 170 -13.66 9.32 3.43
#